data_3918169aad885c26b7821c837eb70287
#
_entry.id   3918169aad885c26b7821c837eb70287
#
_cell.length_a   1.000
_cell.length_b   1.000
_cell.length_c   1.000
_cell.angle_alpha   90.00
_cell.angle_beta   90.00
_cell.angle_gamma   90.00
#
_symmetry.space_group_name_H-M   'P 1'
#
loop_
_entity.id
_entity.type
_entity.pdbx_description
1 polymer ?
#
loop_
_entity_poly.entity_id
_entity_poly.type
_entity_poly.pdbx_seq_one_letter_code
_entity_poly.pdbx_strand_id
1 'polypeptide(L)'
;MRRGQEHKRAAILLAARDLFVQSGVERTSMDAIAERAAVSKRTVYDYYGDKRRLLLGVIEDAGETALGTLRELIDTHLSDRLSPEEVADLEHAVTGFAIDLGRSQLISSHYAAAVTLIAENETLLPELDDHPLGDAHTRALAERLAHFADLGLLDADDPELAAEHFHALTTLRVLNEPLRRRADAERVQRIMTDGAHAFMRAYAARRDNRR
;
A
#
# COMPACT_ATOMS: atom_id res chain seq x y z
N MET A 1 -18.81 21.61 13.34
CA MET A 1 -19.04 20.28 13.96
C MET A 1 -18.29 19.14 13.26
N ARG A 2 -18.28 19.00 11.93
CA ARG A 2 -17.56 17.92 11.20
C ARG A 2 -16.06 17.82 11.53
N ARG A 3 -15.27 18.92 11.48
CA ARG A 3 -13.82 18.91 11.79
C ARG A 3 -13.46 18.31 13.16
N GLY A 4 -14.25 18.57 14.20
CA GLY A 4 -13.98 18.01 15.53
C GLY A 4 -14.27 16.51 15.63
N GLN A 5 -15.18 15.99 14.81
CA GLN A 5 -15.49 14.57 14.74
C GLN A 5 -14.39 13.82 13.96
N GLU A 6 -13.95 14.35 12.83
CA GLU A 6 -12.85 13.79 12.04
C GLU A 6 -11.54 13.72 12.84
N HIS A 7 -11.23 14.79 13.59
CA HIS A 7 -10.06 14.81 14.46
C HIS A 7 -10.10 13.73 15.55
N LYS A 8 -11.28 13.53 16.19
CA LYS A 8 -11.43 12.49 17.20
C LYS A 8 -11.31 11.09 16.60
N ARG A 9 -11.92 10.87 15.41
CA ARG A 9 -11.82 9.60 14.69
C ARG A 9 -10.34 9.27 14.40
N ALA A 10 -9.61 10.20 13.81
CA ALA A 10 -8.19 10.04 13.50
C ALA A 10 -7.34 9.77 14.75
N ALA A 11 -7.59 10.48 15.86
CA ALA A 11 -6.90 10.26 17.13
C ALA A 11 -7.16 8.86 17.70
N ILE A 12 -8.39 8.34 17.61
CA ILE A 12 -8.74 6.99 18.06
C ILE A 12 -8.04 5.93 17.21
N LEU A 13 -8.07 6.06 15.86
CA LEU A 13 -7.42 5.11 14.95
C LEU A 13 -5.91 5.07 15.18
N LEU A 14 -5.26 6.24 15.31
CA LEU A 14 -3.83 6.34 15.61
C LEU A 14 -3.48 5.63 16.92
N ALA A 15 -4.21 5.93 18.00
CA ALA A 15 -4.00 5.32 19.31
C ALA A 15 -4.22 3.81 19.29
N ALA A 16 -5.28 3.35 18.62
CA ALA A 16 -5.60 1.93 18.48
C ALA A 16 -4.51 1.19 17.71
N ARG A 17 -4.08 1.71 16.56
CA ARG A 17 -3.00 1.13 15.76
C ARG A 17 -1.72 0.97 16.56
N ASP A 18 -1.28 2.04 17.23
CA ASP A 18 -0.04 2.01 18.02
C ASP A 18 -0.09 0.95 19.13
N LEU A 19 -1.22 0.86 19.84
CA LEU A 19 -1.40 -0.11 20.92
C LEU A 19 -1.56 -1.55 20.39
N PHE A 20 -2.25 -1.75 19.27
CA PHE A 20 -2.40 -3.07 18.65
C PHE A 20 -1.06 -3.63 18.17
N VAL A 21 -0.25 -2.79 17.54
CA VAL A 21 1.11 -3.19 17.10
C VAL A 21 2.03 -3.45 18.29
N GLN A 22 1.96 -2.61 19.33
CA GLN A 22 2.86 -2.72 20.48
C GLN A 22 2.51 -3.88 21.41
N SER A 23 1.24 -4.14 21.63
CA SER A 23 0.77 -5.04 22.67
C SER A 23 -0.06 -6.23 22.16
N GLY A 24 -0.43 -6.22 20.89
CA GLY A 24 -1.40 -7.14 20.30
C GLY A 24 -2.85 -6.71 20.55
N VAL A 25 -3.74 -7.12 19.66
CA VAL A 25 -5.17 -6.76 19.72
C VAL A 25 -5.83 -7.29 20.98
N GLU A 26 -5.57 -8.53 21.37
CA GLU A 26 -6.23 -9.15 22.53
C GLU A 26 -5.90 -8.44 23.83
N ARG A 27 -4.63 -8.09 24.05
CA ARG A 27 -4.15 -7.45 25.28
C ARG A 27 -4.47 -5.95 25.37
N THR A 28 -4.90 -5.34 24.27
CA THR A 28 -5.27 -3.92 24.25
C THR A 28 -6.70 -3.74 24.70
N SER A 29 -6.96 -2.82 25.64
CA SER A 29 -8.31 -2.47 26.09
C SER A 29 -8.82 -1.20 25.43
N MET A 30 -10.15 -1.11 25.27
CA MET A 30 -10.82 0.12 24.76
C MET A 30 -10.55 1.33 25.68
N ASP A 31 -10.31 1.09 26.98
CA ASP A 31 -9.99 2.14 27.96
C ASP A 31 -8.60 2.71 27.71
N ALA A 32 -7.61 1.85 27.46
CA ALA A 32 -6.25 2.29 27.10
C ALA A 32 -6.22 3.10 25.81
N ILE A 33 -7.05 2.70 24.83
CA ILE A 33 -7.19 3.42 23.57
C ILE A 33 -7.81 4.81 23.80
N ALA A 34 -8.88 4.90 24.61
CA ALA A 34 -9.53 6.16 24.95
C ALA A 34 -8.58 7.13 25.66
N GLU A 35 -7.81 6.62 26.63
CA GLU A 35 -6.79 7.38 27.37
C GLU A 35 -5.73 7.93 26.42
N ARG A 36 -5.15 7.06 25.57
CA ARG A 36 -4.11 7.45 24.61
C ARG A 36 -4.60 8.42 23.53
N ALA A 37 -5.87 8.29 23.11
CA ALA A 37 -6.52 9.19 22.16
C ALA A 37 -7.00 10.51 22.78
N ALA A 38 -6.86 10.68 24.09
CA ALA A 38 -7.37 11.81 24.87
C ALA A 38 -8.88 12.06 24.63
N VAL A 39 -9.68 10.97 24.56
CA VAL A 39 -11.14 11.01 24.44
C VAL A 39 -11.81 10.21 25.56
N SER A 40 -13.12 10.38 25.74
CA SER A 40 -13.86 9.54 26.68
C SER A 40 -14.01 8.10 26.13
N LYS A 41 -14.07 7.11 27.03
CA LYS A 41 -14.41 5.72 26.69
C LYS A 41 -15.72 5.65 25.87
N ARG A 42 -16.74 6.40 26.28
CA ARG A 42 -18.00 6.52 25.56
C ARG A 42 -17.79 6.97 24.12
N THR A 43 -16.88 7.93 23.88
CA THR A 43 -16.58 8.40 22.52
C THR A 43 -16.06 7.25 21.65
N VAL A 44 -15.14 6.41 22.17
CA VAL A 44 -14.61 5.28 21.40
C VAL A 44 -15.71 4.28 21.05
N TYR A 45 -16.59 3.96 22.02
CA TYR A 45 -17.72 3.06 21.77
C TYR A 45 -18.77 3.66 20.84
N ASP A 46 -19.03 4.97 20.91
CA ASP A 46 -19.95 5.66 20.00
C ASP A 46 -19.48 5.60 18.53
N TYR A 47 -18.14 5.59 18.29
CA TYR A 47 -17.57 5.52 16.94
C TYR A 47 -17.46 4.09 16.40
N TYR A 48 -17.06 3.14 17.23
CA TYR A 48 -16.63 1.82 16.74
C TYR A 48 -17.41 0.65 17.36
N GLY A 49 -18.17 0.87 18.46
CA GLY A 49 -18.94 -0.15 19.14
C GLY A 49 -18.10 -1.17 19.89
N ASP A 50 -17.15 -1.83 19.23
CA ASP A 50 -16.30 -2.84 19.84
C ASP A 50 -14.86 -2.81 19.28
N LYS A 51 -13.98 -3.62 19.89
CA LYS A 51 -12.56 -3.68 19.54
C LYS A 51 -12.30 -4.29 18.16
N ARG A 52 -13.14 -5.23 17.73
CA ARG A 52 -13.04 -5.86 16.41
C ARG A 52 -13.35 -4.87 15.29
N ARG A 53 -14.43 -4.09 15.42
CA ARG A 53 -14.77 -3.02 14.47
C ARG A 53 -13.74 -1.91 14.47
N LEU A 54 -13.12 -1.63 15.62
CA LEU A 54 -12.03 -0.66 15.69
C LEU A 54 -10.79 -1.19 14.98
N LEU A 55 -10.45 -2.48 15.09
CA LEU A 55 -9.37 -3.12 14.36
C LEU A 55 -9.60 -3.03 12.85
N LEU A 56 -10.82 -3.36 12.39
CA LEU A 56 -11.20 -3.22 10.98
C LEU A 56 -11.02 -1.76 10.52
N GLY A 57 -11.52 -0.79 11.29
CA GLY A 57 -11.34 0.63 10.97
C GLY A 57 -9.88 1.09 10.91
N VAL A 58 -8.98 0.50 11.71
CA VAL A 58 -7.52 0.76 11.61
C VAL A 58 -6.94 0.23 10.30
N ILE A 59 -7.37 -0.96 9.89
CA ILE A 59 -6.91 -1.59 8.63
C ILE A 59 -7.44 -0.82 7.42
N GLU A 60 -8.71 -0.46 7.42
CA GLU A 60 -9.34 0.34 6.36
C GLU A 60 -8.66 1.71 6.18
N ASP A 61 -8.44 2.44 7.28
CA ASP A 61 -7.77 3.76 7.26
C ASP A 61 -6.34 3.67 6.69
N ALA A 62 -5.60 2.63 7.06
CA ALA A 62 -4.27 2.38 6.52
C ALA A 62 -4.31 2.02 5.02
N GLY A 63 -5.27 1.19 4.61
CA GLY A 63 -5.47 0.80 3.21
C GLY A 63 -5.88 2.00 2.33
N GLU A 64 -6.82 2.82 2.77
CA GLU A 64 -7.25 4.04 2.07
C GLU A 64 -6.10 5.03 1.91
N THR A 65 -5.31 5.24 2.97
CA THR A 65 -4.13 6.11 2.93
C THR A 65 -3.09 5.59 1.94
N ALA A 66 -2.84 4.29 1.97
CA ALA A 66 -1.91 3.64 1.07
C ALA A 66 -2.35 3.76 -0.41
N LEU A 67 -3.63 3.52 -0.68
CA LEU A 67 -4.20 3.64 -2.03
C LEU A 67 -4.15 5.10 -2.53
N GLY A 68 -4.40 6.08 -1.66
CA GLY A 68 -4.27 7.49 -2.00
C GLY A 68 -2.84 7.84 -2.44
N THR A 69 -1.85 7.43 -1.66
CA THR A 69 -0.44 7.65 -2.00
C THR A 69 -0.03 6.93 -3.29
N LEU A 70 -0.50 5.69 -3.48
CA LEU A 70 -0.23 4.94 -4.72
C LEU A 70 -0.76 5.69 -5.95
N ARG A 71 -1.99 6.20 -5.89
CA ARG A 71 -2.60 6.98 -6.98
C ARG A 71 -1.83 8.26 -7.28
N GLU A 72 -1.41 9.00 -6.24
CA GLU A 72 -0.58 10.20 -6.40
C GLU A 72 0.76 9.88 -7.10
N LEU A 73 1.40 8.76 -6.75
CA LEU A 73 2.63 8.32 -7.39
C LEU A 73 2.40 7.86 -8.84
N ILE A 74 1.30 7.15 -9.11
CA ILE A 74 0.88 6.80 -10.47
C ILE A 74 0.69 8.07 -11.30
N ASP A 75 -0.04 9.04 -10.79
CA ASP A 75 -0.29 10.32 -11.49
C ASP A 75 1.01 11.11 -11.75
N THR A 76 1.98 10.98 -10.85
CA THR A 76 3.27 11.67 -10.96
C THR A 76 4.19 11.04 -11.99
N HIS A 77 4.35 9.72 -11.95
CA HIS A 77 5.34 9.00 -12.74
C HIS A 77 4.79 8.30 -13.97
N LEU A 78 3.55 7.83 -13.90
CA LEU A 78 2.92 6.98 -14.89
C LEU A 78 1.66 7.61 -15.52
N SER A 79 1.53 8.95 -15.50
CA SER A 79 0.34 9.65 -15.99
C SER A 79 0.18 9.58 -17.51
N ASP A 80 -1.03 9.84 -18.00
CA ASP A 80 -1.34 9.97 -19.45
C ASP A 80 -0.57 11.12 -20.14
N ARG A 81 0.03 12.02 -19.35
CA ARG A 81 0.89 13.10 -19.87
C ARG A 81 2.27 12.60 -20.27
N LEU A 82 2.69 11.46 -19.74
CA LEU A 82 3.81 10.71 -20.25
C LEU A 82 3.35 10.11 -21.58
N SER A 83 3.91 10.60 -22.69
CA SER A 83 3.89 9.90 -23.96
C SER A 83 5.26 9.24 -24.11
N PRO A 84 5.46 8.07 -23.53
CA PRO A 84 6.74 7.39 -23.70
C PRO A 84 6.84 7.00 -25.18
N GLU A 85 7.69 7.71 -25.91
CA GLU A 85 7.95 7.41 -27.33
C GLU A 85 8.74 6.12 -27.50
N GLU A 86 9.42 5.70 -26.43
CA GLU A 86 10.24 4.50 -26.41
C GLU A 86 10.09 3.70 -25.10
N VAL A 87 10.37 2.40 -25.18
CA VAL A 87 10.41 1.50 -24.01
C VAL A 87 11.37 2.00 -22.92
N ALA A 88 12.47 2.67 -23.31
CA ALA A 88 13.45 3.23 -22.38
C ALA A 88 12.84 4.36 -21.50
N ASP A 89 11.94 5.18 -22.03
CA ASP A 89 11.27 6.23 -21.28
C ASP A 89 10.30 5.63 -20.25
N LEU A 90 9.61 4.55 -20.64
CA LEU A 90 8.75 3.81 -19.72
C LEU A 90 9.57 3.13 -18.61
N GLU A 91 10.73 2.54 -18.94
CA GLU A 91 11.62 1.95 -17.93
C GLU A 91 12.07 2.99 -16.91
N HIS A 92 12.41 4.20 -17.37
CA HIS A 92 12.77 5.30 -16.48
C HIS A 92 11.61 5.72 -15.58
N ALA A 93 10.40 5.85 -16.14
CA ALA A 93 9.19 6.21 -15.40
C ALA A 93 8.81 5.14 -14.36
N VAL A 94 8.82 3.85 -14.73
CA VAL A 94 8.54 2.72 -13.83
C VAL A 94 9.60 2.63 -12.72
N THR A 95 10.86 2.91 -13.03
CA THR A 95 11.93 2.91 -12.04
C THR A 95 11.77 4.08 -11.06
N GLY A 96 11.45 5.28 -11.53
CA GLY A 96 11.15 6.44 -10.71
C GLY A 96 9.95 6.20 -9.79
N PHE A 97 8.88 5.65 -10.34
CA PHE A 97 7.70 5.23 -9.59
C PHE A 97 8.06 4.24 -8.47
N ALA A 98 8.81 3.19 -8.79
CA ALA A 98 9.24 2.21 -7.80
C ALA A 98 10.06 2.84 -6.66
N ILE A 99 11.05 3.70 -7.00
CA ILE A 99 11.90 4.36 -6.00
C ILE A 99 11.06 5.21 -5.06
N ASP A 100 10.13 6.03 -5.57
CA ASP A 100 9.32 6.91 -4.74
C ASP A 100 8.23 6.14 -3.99
N LEU A 101 7.73 5.03 -4.53
CA LEU A 101 6.90 4.08 -3.81
C LEU A 101 7.66 3.50 -2.61
N GLY A 102 8.92 3.12 -2.79
CA GLY A 102 9.78 2.63 -1.71
C GLY A 102 10.11 3.70 -0.65
N ARG A 103 10.21 4.97 -1.05
CA ARG A 103 10.45 6.10 -0.15
C ARG A 103 9.18 6.56 0.57
N SER A 104 8.01 6.29 -0.03
CA SER A 104 6.75 6.67 0.59
C SER A 104 6.57 5.97 1.94
N GLN A 105 5.84 6.62 2.84
CA GLN A 105 5.52 6.05 4.15
C GLN A 105 4.69 4.75 4.08
N LEU A 106 4.24 4.35 2.88
CA LEU A 106 3.57 3.09 2.61
C LEU A 106 4.35 1.86 3.11
N ILE A 107 5.67 1.88 2.95
CA ILE A 107 6.53 0.75 3.34
C ILE A 107 6.98 0.88 4.80
N SER A 108 6.92 2.08 5.38
CA SER A 108 7.66 2.34 6.62
C SER A 108 6.90 2.15 7.93
N SER A 109 5.61 2.39 8.05
CA SER A 109 4.96 2.26 9.35
C SER A 109 3.48 1.86 9.36
N HIS A 110 2.61 2.57 8.65
CA HIS A 110 1.17 2.37 8.76
C HIS A 110 0.68 1.16 7.97
N TYR A 111 1.09 1.04 6.72
CA TYR A 111 0.72 -0.08 5.86
C TYR A 111 1.36 -1.39 6.34
N ALA A 112 2.65 -1.37 6.68
CA ALA A 112 3.32 -2.54 7.23
C ALA A 112 2.68 -3.00 8.55
N ALA A 113 2.23 -2.06 9.39
CA ALA A 113 1.48 -2.36 10.60
C ALA A 113 0.13 -3.02 10.29
N ALA A 114 -0.62 -2.50 9.30
CA ALA A 114 -1.89 -3.07 8.88
C ALA A 114 -1.72 -4.49 8.32
N VAL A 115 -0.73 -4.72 7.45
CA VAL A 115 -0.41 -6.06 6.92
C VAL A 115 -0.08 -7.04 8.05
N THR A 116 0.70 -6.61 9.06
CA THR A 116 1.00 -7.45 10.23
C THR A 116 -0.26 -7.74 11.04
N LEU A 117 -1.10 -6.73 11.30
CA LEU A 117 -2.34 -6.90 12.04
C LEU A 117 -3.33 -7.82 11.31
N ILE A 118 -3.41 -7.77 9.98
CA ILE A 118 -4.20 -8.70 9.18
C ILE A 118 -3.68 -10.12 9.37
N ALA A 119 -2.39 -10.37 9.15
CA ALA A 119 -1.80 -11.70 9.25
C ALA A 119 -1.92 -12.32 10.65
N GLU A 120 -1.80 -11.50 11.70
CA GLU A 120 -1.93 -11.96 13.10
C GLU A 120 -3.39 -12.19 13.54
N ASN A 121 -4.36 -11.62 12.82
CA ASN A 121 -5.77 -11.64 13.22
C ASN A 121 -6.71 -12.11 12.11
N GLU A 122 -6.22 -12.87 11.14
CA GLU A 122 -6.95 -13.40 9.98
C GLU A 122 -8.28 -14.06 10.39
N THR A 123 -8.25 -14.89 11.43
CA THR A 123 -9.45 -15.58 11.94
C THR A 123 -10.49 -14.65 12.58
N LEU A 124 -10.11 -13.44 13.00
CA LEU A 124 -11.01 -12.46 13.58
C LEU A 124 -11.70 -11.58 12.54
N LEU A 125 -11.18 -11.55 11.32
CA LEU A 125 -11.58 -10.61 10.27
C LEU A 125 -11.86 -11.31 8.93
N PRO A 126 -12.75 -12.33 8.89
CA PRO A 126 -13.06 -13.05 7.65
C PRO A 126 -13.63 -12.14 6.56
N GLU A 127 -14.18 -10.98 6.90
CA GLU A 127 -14.66 -9.98 5.95
C GLU A 127 -13.54 -9.32 5.13
N LEU A 128 -12.28 -9.49 5.51
CA LEU A 128 -11.14 -8.96 4.74
C LEU A 128 -10.81 -9.81 3.52
N ASP A 129 -11.23 -11.08 3.47
CA ASP A 129 -10.98 -11.97 2.33
C ASP A 129 -11.62 -11.43 1.04
N ASP A 130 -12.80 -10.80 1.16
CA ASP A 130 -13.54 -10.20 0.05
C ASP A 130 -13.57 -8.65 0.13
N HIS A 131 -12.68 -8.03 0.91
CA HIS A 131 -12.74 -6.60 1.14
C HIS A 131 -12.26 -5.83 -0.10
N PRO A 132 -13.02 -4.80 -0.58
CA PRO A 132 -12.68 -4.05 -1.80
C PRO A 132 -11.28 -3.43 -1.81
N LEU A 133 -10.70 -3.13 -0.64
CA LEU A 133 -9.34 -2.61 -0.52
C LEU A 133 -8.27 -3.69 -0.81
N GLY A 134 -8.58 -4.99 -0.70
CA GLY A 134 -7.63 -6.07 -0.98
C GLY A 134 -7.06 -5.95 -2.39
N ASP A 135 -7.94 -5.79 -3.36
CA ASP A 135 -7.56 -5.73 -4.78
C ASP A 135 -7.36 -4.30 -5.30
N ALA A 136 -7.74 -3.27 -4.53
CA ALA A 136 -7.75 -1.89 -5.01
C ALA A 136 -6.35 -1.38 -5.41
N HIS A 137 -5.31 -1.80 -4.70
CA HIS A 137 -3.93 -1.44 -5.01
C HIS A 137 -3.45 -2.10 -6.30
N THR A 138 -3.71 -3.39 -6.44
CA THR A 138 -3.37 -4.15 -7.66
C THR A 138 -4.11 -3.57 -8.85
N ARG A 139 -5.41 -3.32 -8.73
CA ARG A 139 -6.25 -2.77 -9.80
C ARG A 139 -5.80 -1.37 -10.23
N ALA A 140 -5.47 -0.48 -9.29
CA ALA A 140 -5.00 0.87 -9.61
C ALA A 140 -3.71 0.86 -10.46
N LEU A 141 -2.79 -0.06 -10.20
CA LEU A 141 -1.60 -0.23 -11.02
C LEU A 141 -1.91 -0.95 -12.32
N ALA A 142 -2.75 -1.99 -12.30
CA ALA A 142 -3.14 -2.78 -13.48
C ALA A 142 -3.78 -1.90 -14.57
N GLU A 143 -4.65 -0.97 -14.20
CA GLU A 143 -5.26 -0.01 -15.13
C GLU A 143 -4.18 0.80 -15.89
N ARG A 144 -3.09 1.15 -15.21
CA ARG A 144 -1.97 1.86 -15.84
C ARG A 144 -1.13 0.98 -16.75
N LEU A 145 -0.86 -0.27 -16.30
CA LEU A 145 -0.10 -1.22 -17.10
C LEU A 145 -0.87 -1.62 -18.36
N ALA A 146 -2.21 -1.76 -18.27
CA ALA A 146 -3.08 -1.98 -19.42
C ALA A 146 -2.93 -0.85 -20.47
N HIS A 147 -2.96 0.40 -20.02
CA HIS A 147 -2.74 1.55 -20.91
C HIS A 147 -1.40 1.47 -21.66
N PHE A 148 -0.32 1.10 -20.99
CA PHE A 148 0.98 0.96 -21.65
C PHE A 148 1.07 -0.28 -22.54
N ALA A 149 0.31 -1.34 -22.25
CA ALA A 149 0.15 -2.48 -23.14
C ALA A 149 -0.61 -2.10 -24.42
N ASP A 150 -1.69 -1.31 -24.31
CA ASP A 150 -2.46 -0.79 -25.45
C ASP A 150 -1.60 0.10 -26.37
N LEU A 151 -0.62 0.82 -25.80
CA LEU A 151 0.37 1.59 -26.54
C LEU A 151 1.48 0.73 -27.17
N GLY A 152 1.48 -0.59 -26.91
CA GLY A 152 2.51 -1.51 -27.42
C GLY A 152 3.87 -1.34 -26.75
N LEU A 153 3.92 -0.78 -25.54
CA LEU A 153 5.15 -0.56 -24.76
C LEU A 153 5.42 -1.69 -23.76
N LEU A 154 4.36 -2.39 -23.37
CA LEU A 154 4.43 -3.58 -22.52
C LEU A 154 3.82 -4.78 -23.22
N ASP A 155 4.33 -5.97 -22.96
CA ASP A 155 3.79 -7.27 -23.32
C ASP A 155 3.11 -7.83 -22.06
N ALA A 156 1.90 -7.34 -21.78
CA ALA A 156 1.13 -7.64 -20.58
C ALA A 156 -0.32 -8.00 -20.97
N ASP A 157 -0.50 -9.23 -21.45
CA ASP A 157 -1.83 -9.77 -21.81
C ASP A 157 -2.79 -9.80 -20.60
N ASP A 158 -2.25 -9.96 -19.39
CA ASP A 158 -2.97 -9.88 -18.13
C ASP A 158 -2.36 -8.77 -17.26
N PRO A 159 -2.92 -7.56 -17.28
CA PRO A 159 -2.41 -6.42 -16.52
C PRO A 159 -2.54 -6.58 -15.00
N GLU A 160 -3.53 -7.34 -14.50
CA GLU A 160 -3.68 -7.62 -13.07
C GLU A 160 -2.52 -8.50 -12.59
N LEU A 161 -2.23 -9.58 -13.30
CA LEU A 161 -1.07 -10.44 -13.04
C LEU A 161 0.25 -9.67 -13.14
N ALA A 162 0.37 -8.78 -14.12
CA ALA A 162 1.55 -7.92 -14.24
C ALA A 162 1.72 -6.99 -13.03
N ALA A 163 0.63 -6.41 -12.51
CA ALA A 163 0.66 -5.60 -11.29
C ALA A 163 1.04 -6.43 -10.06
N GLU A 164 0.52 -7.65 -9.92
CA GLU A 164 0.93 -8.58 -8.85
C GLU A 164 2.43 -8.89 -8.93
N HIS A 165 2.96 -9.17 -10.11
CA HIS A 165 4.38 -9.41 -10.31
C HIS A 165 5.22 -8.18 -9.97
N PHE A 166 4.76 -6.98 -10.32
CA PHE A 166 5.43 -5.73 -9.91
C PHE A 166 5.50 -5.62 -8.39
N HIS A 167 4.39 -5.84 -7.69
CA HIS A 167 4.35 -5.81 -6.22
C HIS A 167 5.24 -6.90 -5.60
N ALA A 168 5.23 -8.11 -6.15
CA ALA A 168 6.07 -9.21 -5.68
C ALA A 168 7.57 -8.90 -5.82
N LEU A 169 7.97 -8.26 -6.92
CA LEU A 169 9.36 -7.92 -7.21
C LEU A 169 9.85 -6.69 -6.44
N THR A 170 8.96 -5.83 -5.95
CA THR A 170 9.26 -4.55 -5.31
C THR A 170 8.77 -4.51 -3.85
N THR A 171 7.53 -4.10 -3.63
CA THR A 171 6.95 -3.82 -2.31
C THR A 171 7.01 -5.01 -1.37
N LEU A 172 6.63 -6.20 -1.85
CA LEU A 172 6.59 -7.40 -1.02
C LEU A 172 8.00 -7.84 -0.60
N ARG A 173 9.01 -7.64 -1.46
CA ARG A 173 10.42 -7.90 -1.08
C ARG A 173 10.87 -6.98 0.06
N VAL A 174 10.46 -5.71 0.05
CA VAL A 174 10.76 -4.78 1.15
C VAL A 174 10.01 -5.21 2.41
N LEU A 175 8.73 -5.57 2.32
CA LEU A 175 7.93 -6.02 3.46
C LEU A 175 8.46 -7.31 4.10
N ASN A 176 9.13 -8.17 3.35
CA ASN A 176 9.78 -9.38 3.85
C ASN A 176 11.16 -9.14 4.48
N GLU A 177 11.72 -7.93 4.36
CA GLU A 177 12.96 -7.59 5.07
C GLU A 177 12.70 -7.43 6.58
N PRO A 178 13.66 -7.79 7.45
CA PRO A 178 13.58 -7.46 8.86
C PRO A 178 13.42 -5.96 9.11
N LEU A 179 12.65 -5.56 10.12
CA LEU A 179 12.34 -4.14 10.43
C LEU A 179 13.57 -3.21 10.41
N ARG A 180 14.72 -3.67 10.94
CA ARG A 180 15.97 -2.89 10.94
C ARG A 180 16.47 -2.60 9.51
N ARG A 181 16.21 -3.50 8.55
CA ARG A 181 16.64 -3.35 7.17
C ARG A 181 15.64 -2.55 6.34
N ARG A 182 14.37 -2.52 6.74
CA ARG A 182 13.36 -1.63 6.14
C ARG A 182 13.65 -0.16 6.46
N ALA A 183 14.33 0.14 7.57
CA ALA A 183 14.75 1.49 7.92
C ALA A 183 15.98 2.00 7.11
N ASP A 184 16.66 1.11 6.39
CA ASP A 184 17.79 1.47 5.52
C ASP A 184 17.28 1.92 4.14
N ALA A 185 17.22 3.23 3.95
CA ALA A 185 16.69 3.84 2.72
C ALA A 185 17.46 3.44 1.46
N GLU A 186 18.79 3.25 1.55
CA GLU A 186 19.60 2.82 0.40
C GLU A 186 19.28 1.37 0.02
N ARG A 187 19.05 0.51 1.02
CA ARG A 187 18.66 -0.87 0.78
C ARG A 187 17.27 -0.95 0.15
N VAL A 188 16.31 -0.20 0.68
CA VAL A 188 14.97 -0.12 0.12
C VAL A 188 15.04 0.36 -1.33
N GLN A 189 15.76 1.44 -1.61
CA GLN A 189 15.93 1.95 -2.97
C GLN A 189 16.55 0.90 -3.90
N ARG A 190 17.57 0.16 -3.48
CA ARG A 190 18.16 -0.92 -4.29
C ARG A 190 17.13 -2.00 -4.61
N ILE A 191 16.36 -2.47 -3.63
CA ILE A 191 15.33 -3.49 -3.84
C ILE A 191 14.28 -3.01 -4.85
N MET A 192 13.81 -1.77 -4.72
CA MET A 192 12.81 -1.19 -5.60
C MET A 192 13.33 -1.02 -7.04
N THR A 193 14.55 -0.51 -7.18
CA THR A 193 15.23 -0.37 -8.50
C THR A 193 15.43 -1.72 -9.17
N ASP A 194 16.00 -2.69 -8.46
CA ASP A 194 16.22 -4.05 -8.98
C ASP A 194 14.91 -4.73 -9.39
N GLY A 195 13.86 -4.55 -8.59
CA GLY A 195 12.53 -5.06 -8.87
C GLY A 195 11.91 -4.45 -10.13
N ALA A 196 12.00 -3.12 -10.27
CA ALA A 196 11.51 -2.41 -11.46
C ALA A 196 12.27 -2.85 -12.74
N HIS A 197 13.57 -2.96 -12.69
CA HIS A 197 14.36 -3.47 -13.82
C HIS A 197 14.01 -4.93 -14.15
N ALA A 198 13.77 -5.79 -13.14
CA ALA A 198 13.34 -7.15 -13.38
C ALA A 198 11.96 -7.21 -14.04
N PHE A 199 11.02 -6.38 -13.58
CA PHE A 199 9.71 -6.21 -14.18
C PHE A 199 9.81 -5.76 -15.64
N MET A 200 10.58 -4.71 -15.94
CA MET A 200 10.75 -4.22 -17.32
C MET A 200 11.42 -5.26 -18.23
N ARG A 201 12.38 -6.03 -17.74
CA ARG A 201 12.96 -7.15 -18.52
C ARG A 201 11.94 -8.24 -18.85
N ALA A 202 10.95 -8.46 -17.98
CA ALA A 202 9.91 -9.45 -18.19
C ALA A 202 8.79 -8.95 -19.10
N TYR A 203 8.42 -7.69 -18.98
CA TYR A 203 7.20 -7.13 -19.54
C TYR A 203 7.39 -6.05 -20.60
N ALA A 204 8.61 -5.52 -20.81
CA ALA A 204 8.83 -4.57 -21.90
C ALA A 204 8.59 -5.21 -23.25
N ALA A 205 7.82 -4.54 -24.12
CA ALA A 205 7.56 -5.02 -25.46
C ALA A 205 8.87 -5.21 -26.23
N ARG A 206 9.05 -6.37 -26.84
CA ARG A 206 10.21 -6.67 -27.66
C ARG A 206 10.08 -5.92 -28.98
N ARG A 207 11.03 -5.04 -29.30
CA ARG A 207 11.11 -4.50 -30.66
C ARG A 207 11.30 -5.68 -31.62
N ASP A 208 10.33 -5.89 -32.48
CA ASP A 208 10.43 -6.87 -33.56
C ASP A 208 11.52 -6.36 -34.53
N ASN A 209 12.72 -6.88 -34.39
CA ASN A 209 13.89 -6.51 -35.22
C ASN A 209 13.77 -7.17 -36.59
N ARG A 210 12.53 -7.23 -37.15
CA ARG A 210 12.26 -7.68 -38.49
C ARG A 210 12.11 -6.49 -39.44
N ARG A 211 13.25 -5.97 -39.90
CA ARG A 211 13.34 -5.27 -41.19
C ARG A 211 14.49 -5.83 -41.95
#